data_214d63118cd26b4a8ed41710a65a781c
#
_entry.id   214d63118cd26b4a8ed41710a65a781c
#
_cell.length_a   1.000
_cell.length_b   1.000
_cell.length_c   1.000
_cell.angle_alpha   90.00
_cell.angle_beta   90.00
_cell.angle_gamma   90.00
#
_symmetry.space_group_name_H-M   'P 1'
#
loop_
_entity.id
_entity.type
_entity.pdbx_description
1 polymer ?
#
loop_
_entity_poly.entity_id
_entity_poly.type
_entity_poly.pdbx_seq_one_letter_code
_entity_poly.pdbx_strand_id
1 'polypeptide(L)'
;MSLPIAGLAQLSKGIIQVVGKDATKFLNGLITSRMLPNVVKKKQHTISENENRHANLSEIIDINNNWGLMHGDIYDPEENIFIGRDGLNSMFLNSKGRVTADCFLYSFPFHNSKGSFEEVLKKPNFLIEVDSRIIPEMESLLRIHKLSAKVKINTVSDIYLYYYYSDTMEFDELLEQVQDTYFRSVDPNEALVKANEFIESNLIFNSRVSSNIVGFSIDNRIPNLGIKILTNKPLNNDDQNIGVAVDDFFSESFQQSFRTNIISEDVINMRRNVNGLFEGQDADIDQTLLPFECNLDYTNGLSLDKGCYVGQELTIRTYNNGVIRKRIMPVQFFENNEETVDEILNQGYVNIDSSDKVVETLKMLNQTTLGKLDMLPLYDLPVENEESKSASPFASSPFGGESKKLRRRKASSGKIISQHDNVGFALVTLSEIERNDLFKIEVPSLEGGMRSVGIKVFTPDWWPEQEDY
;
A
#
# COMPACT_ATOMS: atom_id res chain seq x y z
N MET A 1 4.90 4.97 23.53
CA MET A 1 6.07 4.04 23.41
C MET A 1 6.74 4.37 22.08
N SER A 2 8.01 4.73 22.07
CA SER A 2 8.71 5.00 20.80
C SER A 2 8.94 3.69 20.04
N LEU A 3 8.73 3.68 18.72
CA LEU A 3 9.08 2.55 17.88
C LEU A 3 10.59 2.29 17.91
N PRO A 4 11.05 1.04 17.80
CA PRO A 4 12.45 0.72 17.55
C PRO A 4 12.96 1.44 16.30
N ILE A 5 14.20 1.93 16.33
CA ILE A 5 14.83 2.59 15.17
C ILE A 5 15.00 1.61 13.99
N ALA A 6 15.20 0.33 14.26
CA ALA A 6 15.40 -0.70 13.23
C ALA A 6 14.92 -2.06 13.73
N GLY A 7 14.61 -2.96 12.81
CA GLY A 7 14.28 -4.34 13.15
C GLY A 7 13.79 -5.18 11.99
N LEU A 8 13.82 -6.50 12.20
CA LEU A 8 13.35 -7.53 11.30
C LEU A 8 12.08 -8.18 11.86
N ALA A 9 10.99 -8.17 11.13
CA ALA A 9 9.76 -8.86 11.54
C ALA A 9 9.35 -9.91 10.50
N GLN A 10 8.87 -11.06 10.96
CA GLN A 10 8.12 -11.98 10.11
C GLN A 10 6.70 -11.47 9.96
N LEU A 11 6.18 -11.44 8.73
CA LEU A 11 4.83 -10.98 8.44
C LEU A 11 3.85 -12.15 8.30
N SER A 12 2.64 -11.98 8.83
CA SER A 12 1.52 -12.93 8.75
C SER A 12 0.81 -12.85 7.41
N LYS A 13 1.56 -12.88 6.31
CA LYS A 13 1.02 -12.88 4.94
C LYS A 13 1.01 -14.29 4.36
N GLY A 14 0.11 -14.52 3.42
CA GLY A 14 0.06 -15.76 2.64
C GLY A 14 0.64 -15.57 1.25
N ILE A 15 1.14 -16.65 0.67
CA ILE A 15 1.77 -16.66 -0.65
C ILE A 15 1.00 -17.57 -1.59
N ILE A 16 0.59 -17.02 -2.75
CA ILE A 16 0.02 -17.77 -3.86
C ILE A 16 1.00 -17.73 -5.02
N GLN A 17 1.34 -18.90 -5.56
CA GLN A 17 2.17 -19.02 -6.76
C GLN A 17 1.29 -19.12 -7.99
N VAL A 18 1.62 -18.33 -9.02
CA VAL A 18 1.01 -18.41 -10.36
C VAL A 18 2.12 -18.65 -11.37
N VAL A 19 2.11 -19.85 -11.99
CA VAL A 19 3.16 -20.28 -12.91
C VAL A 19 2.57 -20.83 -14.21
N GLY A 20 3.15 -20.46 -15.34
CA GLY A 20 2.76 -20.96 -16.65
C GLY A 20 3.00 -19.93 -17.74
N LYS A 21 2.95 -20.39 -19.01
CA LYS A 21 3.27 -19.52 -20.14
C LYS A 21 2.32 -18.32 -20.30
N ASP A 22 1.11 -18.41 -19.75
CA ASP A 22 0.13 -17.32 -19.80
C ASP A 22 0.09 -16.51 -18.50
N ALA A 23 1.00 -16.76 -17.51
CA ALA A 23 0.89 -16.18 -16.18
C ALA A 23 1.01 -14.64 -16.20
N THR A 24 1.94 -14.08 -16.98
CA THR A 24 2.09 -12.62 -17.14
C THR A 24 0.82 -11.98 -17.70
N LYS A 25 0.28 -12.54 -18.78
CA LYS A 25 -0.94 -12.04 -19.42
C LYS A 25 -2.16 -12.21 -18.50
N PHE A 26 -2.23 -13.33 -17.80
CA PHE A 26 -3.31 -13.64 -16.86
C PHE A 26 -3.34 -12.63 -15.72
N LEU A 27 -2.22 -12.42 -15.05
CA LEU A 27 -2.13 -11.45 -13.95
C LEU A 27 -2.34 -10.01 -14.43
N ASN A 28 -1.79 -9.65 -15.60
CA ASN A 28 -2.02 -8.31 -16.17
C ASN A 28 -3.51 -7.98 -16.35
N GLY A 29 -4.35 -8.98 -16.60
CA GLY A 29 -5.81 -8.81 -16.70
C GLY A 29 -6.57 -8.73 -15.37
N LEU A 30 -5.89 -8.92 -14.23
CA LEU A 30 -6.53 -9.00 -12.91
C LEU A 30 -6.09 -7.92 -11.94
N ILE A 31 -4.83 -7.48 -12.03
CA ILE A 31 -4.23 -6.53 -11.08
C ILE A 31 -4.19 -5.11 -11.65
N THR A 32 -3.99 -4.13 -10.80
CA THR A 32 -3.95 -2.71 -11.18
C THR A 32 -2.63 -2.27 -11.79
N SER A 33 -1.50 -2.92 -11.45
CA SER A 33 -0.18 -2.62 -11.99
C SER A 33 0.06 -3.29 -13.34
N ARG A 34 0.96 -2.71 -14.14
CA ARG A 34 1.34 -3.22 -15.46
C ARG A 34 2.23 -4.45 -15.34
N MET A 35 1.96 -5.47 -16.15
CA MET A 35 2.82 -6.65 -16.32
C MET A 35 3.16 -6.94 -17.80
N LEU A 36 2.66 -6.16 -18.74
CA LEU A 36 2.93 -6.35 -20.17
C LEU A 36 3.56 -5.10 -20.77
N PRO A 37 4.52 -5.27 -21.69
CA PRO A 37 5.21 -4.17 -22.34
C PRO A 37 4.34 -3.32 -23.28
N ASN A 38 3.19 -3.87 -23.72
CA ASN A 38 2.31 -3.19 -24.66
C ASN A 38 1.49 -2.12 -23.92
N VAL A 39 1.72 -0.87 -24.29
CA VAL A 39 0.91 0.27 -23.85
C VAL A 39 -0.30 0.41 -24.77
N VAL A 40 -1.50 0.46 -24.21
CA VAL A 40 -2.71 0.78 -24.98
C VAL A 40 -2.72 2.27 -25.24
N LYS A 41 -2.33 2.70 -26.45
CA LYS A 41 -2.41 4.11 -26.84
C LYS A 41 -3.86 4.60 -26.74
N LYS A 42 -4.16 5.46 -25.79
CA LYS A 42 -5.37 6.28 -25.88
C LYS A 42 -5.19 7.23 -27.07
N LYS A 43 -6.17 7.29 -27.98
CA LYS A 43 -6.23 8.30 -29.05
C LYS A 43 -6.46 9.67 -28.42
N GLN A 44 -5.43 10.29 -27.92
CA GLN A 44 -5.41 11.72 -27.61
C GLN A 44 -4.53 12.43 -28.64
N HIS A 45 -4.98 13.61 -29.08
CA HIS A 45 -4.46 14.34 -30.24
C HIS A 45 -3.07 14.99 -30.07
N THR A 46 -2.37 14.75 -28.99
CA THR A 46 -1.01 15.21 -28.75
C THR A 46 -0.12 14.03 -28.42
N ILE A 47 0.79 13.71 -29.34
CA ILE A 47 1.88 12.75 -29.09
C ILE A 47 2.88 13.49 -28.20
N SER A 48 2.97 13.12 -26.93
CA SER A 48 4.06 13.57 -26.06
C SER A 48 5.31 12.73 -26.35
N GLU A 49 6.50 13.31 -26.21
CA GLU A 49 7.78 12.57 -26.36
C GLU A 49 7.86 11.37 -25.40
N ASN A 50 7.13 11.41 -24.30
CA ASN A 50 6.99 10.34 -23.30
C ASN A 50 6.35 9.06 -23.85
N GLU A 51 5.57 9.10 -24.93
CA GLU A 51 4.97 7.90 -25.55
C GLU A 51 6.01 7.00 -26.25
N ASN A 52 7.18 7.53 -26.60
CA ASN A 52 8.25 6.75 -27.24
C ASN A 52 9.07 5.91 -26.26
N ARG A 53 9.05 6.21 -24.96
CA ARG A 53 9.80 5.47 -23.93
C ARG A 53 9.43 3.98 -23.85
N HIS A 54 8.22 3.63 -24.22
CA HIS A 54 7.69 2.27 -24.13
C HIS A 54 7.69 1.51 -25.46
N ALA A 55 8.02 2.16 -26.57
CA ALA A 55 7.92 1.57 -27.88
C ALA A 55 8.84 0.34 -28.08
N ASN A 56 10.00 0.37 -27.43
CA ASN A 56 11.02 -0.67 -27.61
C ASN A 56 10.89 -1.83 -26.61
N LEU A 57 10.14 -1.68 -25.52
CA LEU A 57 10.01 -2.75 -24.50
C LEU A 57 9.38 -4.03 -25.05
N SER A 58 8.42 -3.91 -25.99
CA SER A 58 7.80 -5.09 -26.63
C SER A 58 8.74 -5.85 -27.56
N GLU A 59 9.86 -5.26 -27.96
CA GLU A 59 10.88 -5.88 -28.82
C GLU A 59 11.89 -6.70 -28.01
N ILE A 60 12.18 -6.26 -26.78
CA ILE A 60 13.18 -6.88 -25.91
C ILE A 60 12.61 -7.83 -24.88
N ILE A 61 11.30 -7.72 -24.53
CA ILE A 61 10.65 -8.58 -23.55
C ILE A 61 9.96 -9.75 -24.23
N ASP A 62 10.44 -10.97 -24.01
CA ASP A 62 9.69 -12.19 -24.32
C ASP A 62 8.77 -12.55 -23.16
N ILE A 63 7.48 -12.24 -23.33
CA ILE A 63 6.43 -12.48 -22.31
C ILE A 63 6.21 -13.97 -21.96
N ASN A 64 6.77 -14.90 -22.72
CA ASN A 64 6.67 -16.34 -22.44
C ASN A 64 7.77 -16.83 -21.50
N ASN A 65 8.80 -16.02 -21.26
CA ASN A 65 9.88 -16.28 -20.33
C ASN A 65 9.66 -15.55 -19.00
N ASN A 66 10.42 -15.93 -17.99
CA ASN A 66 10.45 -15.26 -16.70
C ASN A 66 11.40 -14.05 -16.75
N TRP A 67 10.95 -12.99 -17.37
CA TRP A 67 11.75 -11.79 -17.66
C TRP A 67 11.86 -10.80 -16.50
N GLY A 68 11.06 -10.94 -15.43
CA GLY A 68 11.01 -10.02 -14.32
C GLY A 68 9.70 -9.26 -14.22
N LEU A 69 9.75 -8.05 -13.68
CA LEU A 69 8.62 -7.13 -13.51
C LEU A 69 8.98 -5.74 -14.06
N MET A 70 7.96 -4.97 -14.44
CA MET A 70 8.12 -3.57 -14.86
C MET A 70 7.80 -2.64 -13.70
N HIS A 71 8.71 -1.72 -13.43
CA HIS A 71 8.56 -0.69 -12.41
C HIS A 71 8.47 0.68 -13.07
N GLY A 72 7.36 1.39 -12.85
CA GLY A 72 7.26 2.82 -13.15
C GLY A 72 7.59 3.59 -11.89
N ASP A 73 8.49 4.54 -11.97
CA ASP A 73 8.84 5.37 -10.82
C ASP A 73 8.02 6.66 -10.84
N ILE A 74 7.05 6.78 -9.92
CA ILE A 74 6.20 7.97 -9.78
C ILE A 74 6.95 9.16 -9.16
N TYR A 75 8.10 8.91 -8.54
CA TYR A 75 8.95 9.95 -7.96
C TYR A 75 9.99 10.47 -8.97
N ASP A 76 10.16 9.79 -10.13
CA ASP A 76 11.01 10.24 -11.21
C ASP A 76 10.23 11.20 -12.13
N PRO A 77 10.66 12.47 -12.27
CA PRO A 77 10.00 13.44 -13.16
C PRO A 77 9.93 12.99 -14.63
N GLU A 78 10.84 12.10 -15.04
CA GLU A 78 10.86 11.53 -16.38
C GLU A 78 9.94 10.30 -16.52
N GLU A 79 9.35 9.81 -15.40
CA GLU A 79 8.51 8.62 -15.34
C GLU A 79 9.11 7.40 -16.06
N ASN A 80 10.41 7.16 -15.87
CA ASN A 80 11.10 6.05 -16.51
C ASN A 80 10.53 4.71 -16.11
N ILE A 81 10.53 3.75 -17.04
CA ILE A 81 10.17 2.36 -16.77
C ILE A 81 11.43 1.51 -16.74
N PHE A 82 11.61 0.84 -15.62
CA PHE A 82 12.70 -0.10 -15.39
C PHE A 82 12.18 -1.53 -15.37
N ILE A 83 13.07 -2.46 -15.69
CA ILE A 83 12.84 -3.89 -15.56
C ILE A 83 13.67 -4.37 -14.37
N GLY A 84 12.99 -4.94 -13.38
CA GLY A 84 13.60 -5.47 -12.18
C GLY A 84 13.14 -6.89 -11.89
N ARG A 85 13.82 -7.51 -10.95
CA ARG A 85 13.38 -8.80 -10.40
C ARG A 85 12.86 -8.67 -8.97
N ASP A 86 12.94 -7.47 -8.44
CA ASP A 86 12.34 -7.05 -7.18
C ASP A 86 10.80 -6.99 -7.26
N GLY A 87 10.17 -6.89 -6.11
CA GLY A 87 8.71 -6.97 -6.00
C GLY A 87 7.97 -5.72 -6.48
N LEU A 88 6.69 -5.88 -6.78
CA LEU A 88 5.81 -4.84 -7.31
C LEU A 88 4.51 -4.77 -6.51
N ASN A 89 4.16 -3.56 -6.02
CA ASN A 89 2.87 -3.29 -5.37
C ASN A 89 1.70 -3.30 -6.37
N SER A 90 0.56 -3.84 -5.97
CA SER A 90 -0.66 -3.84 -6.77
C SER A 90 -1.92 -4.11 -5.96
N MET A 91 -3.09 -4.09 -6.62
CA MET A 91 -4.37 -4.49 -6.04
C MET A 91 -5.19 -5.34 -7.00
N PHE A 92 -6.04 -6.19 -6.43
CA PHE A 92 -7.13 -6.85 -7.14
C PHE A 92 -8.41 -6.06 -6.94
N LEU A 93 -9.17 -5.90 -8.03
CA LEU A 93 -10.47 -5.25 -8.01
C LEU A 93 -11.58 -6.24 -8.36
N ASN A 94 -12.78 -5.98 -7.85
CA ASN A 94 -13.98 -6.66 -8.33
C ASN A 94 -14.50 -6.01 -9.63
N SER A 95 -15.51 -6.62 -10.25
CA SER A 95 -16.12 -6.13 -11.49
C SER A 95 -16.75 -4.72 -11.38
N LYS A 96 -16.98 -4.23 -10.16
CA LYS A 96 -17.49 -2.88 -9.88
C LYS A 96 -16.38 -1.85 -9.65
N GLY A 97 -15.10 -2.24 -9.80
CA GLY A 97 -13.95 -1.37 -9.60
C GLY A 97 -13.62 -1.08 -8.12
N ARG A 98 -14.09 -1.94 -7.20
CA ARG A 98 -13.79 -1.83 -5.78
C ARG A 98 -12.62 -2.74 -5.42
N VAL A 99 -11.79 -2.29 -4.49
CA VAL A 99 -10.65 -3.07 -3.98
C VAL A 99 -11.16 -4.35 -3.34
N THR A 100 -10.59 -5.48 -3.74
CA THR A 100 -10.83 -6.81 -3.17
C THR A 100 -9.68 -7.20 -2.25
N ALA A 101 -8.45 -6.94 -2.68
CA ALA A 101 -7.24 -7.20 -1.91
C ALA A 101 -6.10 -6.30 -2.41
N ASP A 102 -5.26 -5.83 -1.51
CA ASP A 102 -3.91 -5.41 -1.83
C ASP A 102 -3.04 -6.65 -2.04
N CYS A 103 -1.99 -6.51 -2.84
CA CYS A 103 -1.04 -7.58 -3.07
C CYS A 103 0.34 -7.03 -3.40
N PHE A 104 1.35 -7.86 -3.16
CA PHE A 104 2.69 -7.62 -3.63
C PHE A 104 3.13 -8.79 -4.52
N LEU A 105 3.65 -8.51 -5.70
CA LEU A 105 4.07 -9.52 -6.65
C LEU A 105 5.58 -9.63 -6.65
N TYR A 106 6.09 -10.85 -6.76
CA TYR A 106 7.52 -11.14 -6.88
C TYR A 106 7.76 -12.02 -8.09
N SER A 107 8.81 -11.74 -8.86
CA SER A 107 9.32 -12.67 -9.86
C SER A 107 10.02 -13.82 -9.18
N PHE A 108 9.63 -15.07 -9.45
CA PHE A 108 10.21 -16.25 -8.82
C PHE A 108 10.93 -17.13 -9.86
N PRO A 109 12.21 -17.45 -9.64
CA PRO A 109 13.08 -17.00 -8.57
C PRO A 109 13.52 -15.54 -8.73
N PHE A 110 13.85 -14.91 -7.63
CA PHE A 110 14.41 -13.55 -7.64
C PHE A 110 15.75 -13.51 -8.37
N HIS A 111 16.64 -14.49 -8.10
CA HIS A 111 17.97 -14.62 -8.69
C HIS A 111 18.28 -16.06 -9.10
N ASN A 112 19.35 -16.27 -9.85
CA ASN A 112 19.87 -17.58 -10.24
C ASN A 112 21.40 -17.67 -10.10
N SER A 113 21.97 -17.03 -9.08
CA SER A 113 23.42 -16.90 -8.89
C SER A 113 24.14 -18.27 -8.82
N LYS A 114 23.45 -19.32 -8.38
CA LYS A 114 24.02 -20.69 -8.31
C LYS A 114 23.55 -21.61 -9.44
N GLY A 115 22.85 -21.10 -10.47
CA GLY A 115 22.37 -21.90 -11.59
C GLY A 115 21.27 -22.92 -11.26
N SER A 116 20.69 -22.87 -10.05
CA SER A 116 19.72 -23.88 -9.58
C SER A 116 18.33 -23.76 -10.23
N PHE A 117 18.04 -22.66 -10.90
CA PHE A 117 16.70 -22.28 -11.33
C PHE A 117 16.54 -22.14 -12.86
N GLU A 118 17.47 -22.64 -13.67
CA GLU A 118 17.43 -22.50 -15.14
C GLU A 118 16.11 -22.96 -15.76
N GLU A 119 15.57 -24.09 -15.31
CA GLU A 119 14.29 -24.61 -15.81
C GLU A 119 13.09 -23.75 -15.39
N VAL A 120 13.19 -23.14 -14.19
CA VAL A 120 12.12 -22.26 -13.64
C VAL A 120 12.08 -20.94 -14.40
N LEU A 121 13.23 -20.45 -14.88
CA LEU A 121 13.32 -19.20 -15.66
C LEU A 121 12.70 -19.31 -17.07
N LYS A 122 12.50 -20.52 -17.60
CA LYS A 122 11.90 -20.74 -18.95
C LYS A 122 10.42 -20.42 -19.03
N LYS A 123 9.75 -20.14 -17.91
CA LYS A 123 8.30 -19.83 -17.90
C LYS A 123 8.03 -18.74 -16.87
N PRO A 124 7.09 -17.81 -17.17
CA PRO A 124 6.63 -16.85 -16.19
C PRO A 124 6.19 -17.54 -14.90
N ASN A 125 6.69 -17.08 -13.78
CA ASN A 125 6.44 -17.63 -12.47
C ASN A 125 6.48 -16.50 -11.42
N PHE A 126 5.35 -16.30 -10.76
CA PHE A 126 5.18 -15.19 -9.82
C PHE A 126 4.68 -15.71 -8.49
N LEU A 127 5.17 -15.10 -7.41
CA LEU A 127 4.62 -15.22 -6.08
C LEU A 127 3.76 -13.98 -5.81
N ILE A 128 2.59 -14.19 -5.23
CA ILE A 128 1.65 -13.14 -4.87
C ILE A 128 1.49 -13.18 -3.35
N GLU A 129 1.96 -12.14 -2.70
CA GLU A 129 1.73 -11.89 -1.28
C GLU A 129 0.36 -11.25 -1.11
N VAL A 130 -0.46 -11.79 -0.21
CA VAL A 130 -1.74 -11.23 0.20
C VAL A 130 -1.95 -11.45 1.70
N ASP A 131 -2.97 -10.83 2.27
CA ASP A 131 -3.40 -11.12 3.64
C ASP A 131 -3.71 -12.62 3.80
N SER A 132 -3.12 -13.27 4.80
CA SER A 132 -3.32 -14.71 5.04
C SER A 132 -4.78 -15.10 5.29
N ARG A 133 -5.58 -14.17 5.82
CA ARG A 133 -7.01 -14.40 6.12
C ARG A 133 -7.87 -14.58 4.87
N ILE A 134 -7.45 -14.04 3.72
CA ILE A 134 -8.20 -14.06 2.46
C ILE A 134 -7.60 -15.01 1.40
N ILE A 135 -6.64 -15.86 1.77
CA ILE A 135 -6.03 -16.83 0.83
C ILE A 135 -7.08 -17.69 0.11
N PRO A 136 -8.08 -18.30 0.80
CA PRO A 136 -9.09 -19.12 0.13
C PRO A 136 -9.91 -18.34 -0.90
N GLU A 137 -10.29 -17.11 -0.57
CA GLU A 137 -11.05 -16.21 -1.43
C GLU A 137 -10.23 -15.81 -2.66
N MET A 138 -8.95 -15.47 -2.45
CA MET A 138 -8.04 -15.10 -3.52
C MET A 138 -7.73 -16.28 -4.45
N GLU A 139 -7.51 -17.47 -3.91
CA GLU A 139 -7.34 -18.68 -4.71
C GLU A 139 -8.59 -18.96 -5.56
N SER A 140 -9.78 -18.82 -4.98
CA SER A 140 -11.06 -18.96 -5.68
C SER A 140 -11.20 -17.92 -6.80
N LEU A 141 -10.91 -16.65 -6.51
CA LEU A 141 -10.93 -15.56 -7.50
C LEU A 141 -10.01 -15.87 -8.69
N LEU A 142 -8.77 -16.24 -8.42
CA LEU A 142 -7.81 -16.59 -9.48
C LEU A 142 -8.27 -17.80 -10.29
N ARG A 143 -8.84 -18.83 -9.66
CA ARG A 143 -9.36 -20.02 -10.34
C ARG A 143 -10.56 -19.71 -11.24
N ILE A 144 -11.48 -18.85 -10.79
CA ILE A 144 -12.64 -18.41 -11.58
C ILE A 144 -12.20 -17.69 -12.84
N HIS A 145 -11.21 -16.80 -12.74
CA HIS A 145 -10.71 -16.01 -13.88
C HIS A 145 -9.72 -16.77 -14.77
N LYS A 146 -9.25 -17.94 -14.36
CA LYS A 146 -8.29 -18.72 -15.13
C LYS A 146 -8.79 -19.12 -16.52
N LEU A 147 -10.08 -19.51 -16.65
CA LEU A 147 -10.70 -19.92 -17.92
C LEU A 147 -9.78 -20.90 -18.71
N SER A 148 -9.35 -20.47 -19.90
CA SER A 148 -8.45 -21.24 -20.79
C SER A 148 -6.96 -20.92 -20.61
N ALA A 149 -6.59 -20.02 -19.68
CA ALA A 149 -5.20 -19.64 -19.46
C ALA A 149 -4.36 -20.82 -18.97
N LYS A 150 -3.18 -21.00 -19.56
CA LYS A 150 -2.25 -22.09 -19.24
C LYS A 150 -1.40 -21.71 -18.04
N VAL A 151 -2.04 -21.64 -16.89
CA VAL A 151 -1.42 -21.34 -15.59
C VAL A 151 -1.76 -22.41 -14.56
N LYS A 152 -0.85 -22.63 -13.61
CA LYS A 152 -1.07 -23.35 -12.36
C LYS A 152 -1.13 -22.33 -11.24
N ILE A 153 -2.04 -22.53 -10.30
CA ILE A 153 -2.27 -21.68 -9.14
C ILE A 153 -2.17 -22.56 -7.91
N ASN A 154 -1.23 -22.26 -7.02
CA ASN A 154 -0.97 -23.04 -5.81
C ASN A 154 -0.76 -22.10 -4.63
N THR A 155 -1.31 -22.40 -3.47
CA THR A 155 -0.90 -21.81 -2.21
C THR A 155 0.45 -22.42 -1.78
N VAL A 156 1.38 -21.59 -1.32
CA VAL A 156 2.74 -22.00 -0.92
C VAL A 156 2.90 -21.76 0.57
N SER A 157 3.31 -22.80 1.30
CA SER A 157 3.45 -22.77 2.77
C SER A 157 4.90 -22.80 3.26
N ASP A 158 5.84 -23.05 2.36
CA ASP A 158 7.28 -23.17 2.64
C ASP A 158 8.07 -21.91 2.22
N ILE A 159 7.38 -20.79 2.08
CA ILE A 159 7.99 -19.48 1.87
C ILE A 159 7.58 -18.58 3.03
N TYR A 160 8.57 -17.94 3.63
CA TYR A 160 8.44 -17.06 4.78
C TYR A 160 8.71 -15.64 4.34
N LEU A 161 7.84 -14.70 4.71
CA LEU A 161 7.98 -13.29 4.40
C LEU A 161 8.48 -12.52 5.62
N TYR A 162 9.52 -11.74 5.40
CA TYR A 162 10.11 -10.85 6.39
C TYR A 162 10.09 -9.40 5.90
N TYR A 163 9.99 -8.50 6.84
CA TYR A 163 10.13 -7.07 6.63
C TYR A 163 11.26 -6.53 7.50
N TYR A 164 12.19 -5.81 6.89
CA TYR A 164 13.26 -5.13 7.60
C TYR A 164 13.22 -3.64 7.32
N TYR A 165 13.47 -2.82 8.34
CA TYR A 165 13.64 -1.38 8.20
C TYR A 165 14.70 -0.86 9.16
N SER A 166 15.24 0.31 8.86
CA SER A 166 16.03 1.14 9.75
C SER A 166 15.72 2.61 9.46
N ASP A 167 15.29 3.36 10.47
CA ASP A 167 14.97 4.78 10.35
C ASP A 167 16.25 5.62 10.56
N THR A 168 17.24 5.43 9.66
CA THR A 168 18.53 6.13 9.66
C THR A 168 18.86 6.57 8.24
N MET A 169 19.51 7.74 8.12
CA MET A 169 19.93 8.29 6.81
C MET A 169 20.87 7.33 6.05
N GLU A 170 21.73 6.63 6.76
CA GLU A 170 22.66 5.66 6.17
C GLU A 170 21.93 4.47 5.53
N PHE A 171 20.77 4.10 6.07
CA PHE A 171 19.95 3.05 5.47
C PHE A 171 19.22 3.55 4.23
N ASP A 172 18.74 4.77 4.26
CA ASP A 172 18.11 5.42 3.11
C ASP A 172 19.09 5.54 1.94
N GLU A 173 20.33 6.01 2.21
CA GLU A 173 21.42 6.06 1.22
C GLU A 173 21.75 4.66 0.67
N LEU A 174 21.76 3.63 1.52
CA LEU A 174 21.97 2.25 1.08
C LEU A 174 20.84 1.77 0.16
N LEU A 175 19.58 2.06 0.47
CA LEU A 175 18.43 1.66 -0.37
C LEU A 175 18.50 2.35 -1.74
N GLU A 176 18.80 3.63 -1.79
CA GLU A 176 18.98 4.38 -3.04
C GLU A 176 20.13 3.78 -3.87
N GLN A 177 21.28 3.52 -3.24
CA GLN A 177 22.43 2.89 -3.92
C GLN A 177 22.07 1.51 -4.48
N VAL A 178 21.36 0.68 -3.70
CA VAL A 178 20.94 -0.66 -4.11
C VAL A 178 19.95 -0.58 -5.28
N GLN A 179 19.00 0.33 -5.22
CA GLN A 179 18.01 0.54 -6.27
C GLN A 179 18.68 0.97 -7.58
N ASP A 180 19.53 1.99 -7.53
CA ASP A 180 20.21 2.54 -8.71
C ASP A 180 21.17 1.53 -9.34
N THR A 181 21.88 0.74 -8.53
CA THR A 181 22.88 -0.20 -9.02
C THR A 181 22.26 -1.49 -9.58
N TYR A 182 21.18 -2.01 -8.95
CA TYR A 182 20.73 -3.38 -9.20
C TYR A 182 19.30 -3.48 -9.75
N PHE A 183 18.44 -2.45 -9.61
CA PHE A 183 17.02 -2.58 -9.96
C PHE A 183 16.50 -1.58 -11.00
N ARG A 184 17.39 -0.76 -11.57
CA ARG A 184 17.06 0.19 -12.65
C ARG A 184 17.62 -0.26 -14.00
N SER A 185 17.42 -1.53 -14.35
CA SER A 185 17.79 -2.04 -15.67
C SER A 185 16.73 -1.71 -16.72
N VAL A 186 17.16 -1.64 -17.98
CA VAL A 186 16.26 -1.49 -19.14
C VAL A 186 16.11 -2.79 -19.94
N ASP A 187 16.90 -3.81 -19.64
CA ASP A 187 16.93 -5.12 -20.32
C ASP A 187 16.68 -6.27 -19.32
N PRO A 188 15.80 -7.25 -19.64
CA PRO A 188 15.50 -8.38 -18.76
C PRO A 188 16.70 -9.26 -18.41
N ASN A 189 17.64 -9.45 -19.34
CA ASN A 189 18.83 -10.27 -19.08
C ASN A 189 19.78 -9.53 -18.13
N GLU A 190 19.93 -8.24 -18.30
CA GLU A 190 20.68 -7.38 -17.38
C GLU A 190 20.05 -7.40 -15.99
N ALA A 191 18.70 -7.30 -15.88
CA ALA A 191 17.99 -7.36 -14.61
C ALA A 191 18.29 -8.65 -13.83
N LEU A 192 18.39 -9.80 -14.51
CA LEU A 192 18.75 -11.07 -13.87
C LEU A 192 20.22 -11.07 -13.42
N VAL A 193 21.15 -10.56 -14.25
CA VAL A 193 22.56 -10.43 -13.89
C VAL A 193 22.72 -9.54 -12.67
N LYS A 194 22.04 -8.39 -12.65
CA LYS A 194 22.06 -7.46 -11.53
C LYS A 194 21.49 -8.05 -10.23
N ALA A 195 20.42 -8.83 -10.31
CA ALA A 195 19.88 -9.55 -9.14
C ALA A 195 20.87 -10.59 -8.60
N ASN A 196 21.60 -11.30 -9.50
CA ASN A 196 22.67 -12.22 -9.08
C ASN A 196 23.82 -11.48 -8.40
N GLU A 197 24.30 -10.38 -9.00
CA GLU A 197 25.35 -9.52 -8.44
C GLU A 197 24.96 -8.97 -7.08
N PHE A 198 23.70 -8.52 -6.91
CA PHE A 198 23.18 -8.01 -5.65
C PHE A 198 23.27 -9.07 -4.53
N ILE A 199 22.80 -10.28 -4.80
CA ILE A 199 22.83 -11.37 -3.81
C ILE A 199 24.26 -11.78 -3.45
N GLU A 200 25.19 -11.68 -4.39
CA GLU A 200 26.61 -12.03 -4.19
C GLU A 200 27.45 -10.90 -3.60
N SER A 201 26.93 -9.66 -3.61
CA SER A 201 27.66 -8.46 -3.19
C SER A 201 28.03 -8.40 -1.70
N ASN A 202 27.34 -9.15 -0.85
CA ASN A 202 27.40 -9.04 0.61
C ASN A 202 27.04 -7.63 1.16
N LEU A 203 26.31 -6.83 0.41
CA LEU A 203 25.86 -5.50 0.89
C LEU A 203 24.85 -5.63 2.02
N ILE A 204 23.83 -6.47 1.82
CA ILE A 204 22.79 -6.72 2.82
C ILE A 204 22.90 -8.17 3.34
N PHE A 205 22.94 -9.13 2.43
CA PHE A 205 22.87 -10.55 2.75
C PHE A 205 24.24 -11.22 2.72
N ASN A 206 24.40 -12.22 3.55
CA ASN A 206 25.55 -13.10 3.48
C ASN A 206 25.43 -14.03 2.25
N SER A 207 26.38 -13.97 1.33
CA SER A 207 26.36 -14.77 0.10
C SER A 207 26.33 -16.29 0.33
N ARG A 208 26.72 -16.76 1.52
CA ARG A 208 26.66 -18.19 1.89
C ARG A 208 25.21 -18.71 1.96
N VAL A 209 24.25 -17.84 2.35
CA VAL A 209 22.84 -18.18 2.49
C VAL A 209 22.00 -17.69 1.31
N SER A 210 22.61 -17.20 0.24
CA SER A 210 21.95 -16.67 -0.95
C SER A 210 20.85 -17.60 -1.52
N SER A 211 21.05 -18.92 -1.47
CA SER A 211 20.06 -19.92 -1.92
C SER A 211 18.77 -19.94 -1.10
N ASN A 212 18.77 -19.32 0.07
CA ASN A 212 17.57 -19.23 0.90
C ASN A 212 16.71 -18.03 0.55
N ILE A 213 17.24 -17.04 -0.19
CA ILE A 213 16.51 -15.83 -0.61
C ILE A 213 15.83 -16.14 -1.94
N VAL A 214 14.50 -16.17 -1.93
CA VAL A 214 13.71 -16.52 -3.12
C VAL A 214 12.91 -15.35 -3.67
N GLY A 215 12.80 -14.25 -2.91
CA GLY A 215 12.19 -13.00 -3.32
C GLY A 215 12.79 -11.83 -2.53
N PHE A 216 12.78 -10.67 -3.14
CA PHE A 216 13.25 -9.42 -2.54
C PHE A 216 12.49 -8.24 -3.13
N SER A 217 12.30 -7.20 -2.35
CA SER A 217 11.89 -5.89 -2.83
C SER A 217 12.34 -4.80 -1.87
N ILE A 218 12.77 -3.68 -2.41
CA ILE A 218 12.67 -2.41 -1.70
C ILE A 218 11.18 -2.05 -1.68
N ASP A 219 10.65 -1.63 -0.53
CA ASP A 219 9.24 -1.24 -0.43
C ASP A 219 9.07 0.18 -0.97
N ASN A 220 8.90 0.28 -2.28
CA ASN A 220 8.76 1.54 -3.01
C ASN A 220 7.35 2.14 -2.96
N ARG A 221 6.48 1.65 -2.09
CA ARG A 221 5.14 2.25 -1.91
C ARG A 221 5.23 3.69 -1.41
N ILE A 222 6.20 3.93 -0.54
CA ILE A 222 6.61 5.29 -0.11
C ILE A 222 8.13 5.32 -0.03
N PRO A 223 8.78 6.49 -0.11
CA PRO A 223 10.23 6.59 -0.03
C PRO A 223 10.77 5.96 1.25
N ASN A 224 11.88 5.24 1.14
CA ASN A 224 12.72 4.76 2.25
C ASN A 224 11.98 3.98 3.36
N LEU A 225 10.88 3.30 3.01
CA LEU A 225 10.07 2.61 4.01
C LEU A 225 10.77 1.36 4.59
N GLY A 226 11.47 0.60 3.76
CA GLY A 226 12.15 -0.63 4.16
C GLY A 226 12.29 -1.64 3.02
N ILE A 227 12.56 -2.89 3.38
CA ILE A 227 12.71 -4.00 2.44
C ILE A 227 11.86 -5.20 2.82
N LYS A 228 11.35 -5.89 1.80
CA LYS A 228 10.63 -7.16 1.91
C LYS A 228 11.54 -8.30 1.46
N ILE A 229 11.55 -9.39 2.18
CA ILE A 229 12.46 -10.52 1.95
C ILE A 229 11.65 -11.82 2.01
N LEU A 230 11.69 -12.62 0.97
CA LEU A 230 11.09 -13.94 0.95
C LEU A 230 12.19 -15.00 1.07
N THR A 231 12.02 -15.92 2.01
CA THR A 231 12.96 -17.01 2.24
C THR A 231 12.27 -18.36 2.15
N ASN A 232 13.01 -19.39 1.74
CA ASN A 232 12.54 -20.78 1.72
C ASN A 232 12.85 -21.55 3.02
N LYS A 233 13.37 -20.85 4.02
CA LYS A 233 13.59 -21.36 5.39
C LYS A 233 13.27 -20.25 6.38
N PRO A 234 12.74 -20.59 7.57
CA PRO A 234 12.49 -19.60 8.60
C PRO A 234 13.81 -19.00 9.12
N LEU A 235 13.78 -17.72 9.54
CA LEU A 235 14.88 -17.07 10.24
C LEU A 235 14.63 -17.17 11.75
N ASN A 236 15.67 -17.53 12.50
CA ASN A 236 15.58 -17.77 13.95
C ASN A 236 16.68 -16.99 14.69
N ASN A 237 16.42 -16.69 15.96
CA ASN A 237 17.44 -16.12 16.86
C ASN A 237 18.40 -17.18 17.42
N ASP A 238 18.02 -18.47 17.38
CA ASP A 238 18.76 -19.56 18.01
C ASP A 238 19.28 -20.57 16.98
N ASP A 239 20.44 -21.18 17.29
CA ASP A 239 21.07 -22.29 16.56
C ASP A 239 20.25 -23.59 16.51
N GLN A 240 18.96 -23.54 16.77
CA GLN A 240 18.10 -24.71 16.66
C GLN A 240 18.02 -25.14 15.20
N ASN A 241 18.33 -26.37 14.92
CA ASN A 241 18.52 -27.07 13.63
C ASN A 241 17.43 -26.89 12.53
N ILE A 242 16.50 -25.96 12.67
CA ILE A 242 15.41 -25.70 11.74
C ILE A 242 15.43 -24.21 11.37
N GLY A 243 16.07 -23.86 10.24
CA GLY A 243 16.08 -22.49 9.76
C GLY A 243 17.48 -21.92 9.49
N VAL A 244 17.57 -20.61 9.39
CA VAL A 244 18.82 -19.85 9.25
C VAL A 244 18.87 -18.85 10.41
N ALA A 245 20.01 -18.77 11.09
CA ALA A 245 20.19 -17.76 12.13
C ALA A 245 20.23 -16.35 11.49
N VAL A 246 19.64 -15.37 12.14
CA VAL A 246 19.62 -13.98 11.65
C VAL A 246 21.04 -13.43 11.50
N ASP A 247 21.93 -13.81 12.42
CA ASP A 247 23.34 -13.41 12.38
C ASP A 247 24.11 -14.03 11.20
N ASP A 248 23.68 -15.20 10.70
CA ASP A 248 24.23 -15.82 9.49
C ASP A 248 23.57 -15.29 8.22
N PHE A 249 22.36 -14.73 8.33
CA PHE A 249 21.56 -14.27 7.19
C PHE A 249 22.04 -12.94 6.63
N PHE A 250 22.27 -11.97 7.51
CA PHE A 250 22.82 -10.67 7.10
C PHE A 250 24.36 -10.73 7.02
N SER A 251 24.92 -9.90 6.15
CA SER A 251 26.39 -9.77 6.04
C SER A 251 26.97 -9.12 7.30
N GLU A 252 28.24 -9.39 7.58
CA GLU A 252 28.95 -8.77 8.72
C GLU A 252 29.00 -7.24 8.61
N SER A 253 29.19 -6.70 7.40
CA SER A 253 29.20 -5.26 7.16
C SER A 253 27.83 -4.63 7.43
N PHE A 254 26.76 -5.30 7.04
CA PHE A 254 25.40 -4.81 7.30
C PHE A 254 25.09 -4.80 8.80
N GLN A 255 25.44 -5.85 9.54
CA GLN A 255 25.21 -5.95 10.98
C GLN A 255 26.06 -4.96 11.80
N GLN A 256 27.22 -4.54 11.29
CA GLN A 256 28.03 -3.49 11.91
C GLN A 256 27.39 -2.10 11.80
N SER A 257 26.65 -1.86 10.72
CA SER A 257 26.00 -0.58 10.45
C SER A 257 24.55 -0.50 10.96
N PHE A 258 23.84 -1.63 10.92
CA PHE A 258 22.40 -1.66 11.17
C PHE A 258 22.02 -2.76 12.18
N ARG A 259 21.05 -2.44 13.04
CA ARG A 259 20.52 -3.40 14.02
C ARG A 259 19.59 -4.40 13.33
N THR A 260 19.84 -5.69 13.51
CA THR A 260 19.10 -6.79 12.88
C THR A 260 18.23 -7.59 13.88
N ASN A 261 17.84 -6.98 15.00
CA ASN A 261 17.02 -7.63 16.02
C ASN A 261 15.65 -8.04 15.45
N ILE A 262 15.16 -9.21 15.86
CA ILE A 262 13.79 -9.62 15.57
C ILE A 262 12.82 -8.77 16.44
N ILE A 263 11.80 -8.25 15.80
CA ILE A 263 10.73 -7.47 16.40
C ILE A 263 9.37 -8.06 16.06
N SER A 264 8.31 -7.63 16.77
CA SER A 264 6.94 -8.02 16.45
C SER A 264 6.44 -7.40 15.14
N GLU A 265 5.59 -8.12 14.41
CA GLU A 265 4.84 -7.59 13.26
C GLU A 265 4.00 -6.36 13.63
N ASP A 266 3.52 -6.26 14.87
CA ASP A 266 2.77 -5.09 15.36
C ASP A 266 3.57 -3.78 15.24
N VAL A 267 4.89 -3.85 15.39
CA VAL A 267 5.78 -2.69 15.20
C VAL A 267 5.73 -2.23 13.73
N ILE A 268 5.75 -3.17 12.78
CA ILE A 268 5.62 -2.85 11.36
C ILE A 268 4.24 -2.26 11.05
N ASN A 269 3.17 -2.82 11.61
CA ASN A 269 1.82 -2.31 11.45
C ASN A 269 1.67 -0.89 12.03
N MET A 270 2.23 -0.64 13.24
CA MET A 270 2.28 0.69 13.84
C MET A 270 3.03 1.68 12.95
N ARG A 271 4.22 1.27 12.43
CA ARG A 271 5.03 2.11 11.56
C ARG A 271 4.29 2.47 10.28
N ARG A 272 3.53 1.53 9.69
CA ARG A 272 2.66 1.80 8.53
C ARG A 272 1.58 2.83 8.88
N ASN A 273 0.93 2.69 10.05
CA ASN A 273 -0.09 3.64 10.51
C ASN A 273 0.48 5.06 10.65
N VAL A 274 1.66 5.20 11.25
CA VAL A 274 2.33 6.51 11.41
C VAL A 274 2.67 7.13 10.06
N ASN A 275 3.17 6.32 9.13
CA ASN A 275 3.54 6.78 7.79
C ASN A 275 2.35 6.90 6.82
N GLY A 276 1.12 6.62 7.24
CA GLY A 276 -0.05 6.75 6.39
C GLY A 276 -0.18 5.68 5.31
N LEU A 277 0.53 4.54 5.43
CA LEU A 277 0.52 3.47 4.46
C LEU A 277 -0.54 2.42 4.81
N PHE A 278 -1.71 2.56 4.19
CA PHE A 278 -2.83 1.64 4.32
C PHE A 278 -2.58 0.32 3.60
N GLU A 279 -3.01 -0.80 4.21
CA GLU A 279 -3.13 -2.12 3.59
C GLU A 279 -4.54 -2.68 3.78
N GLY A 280 -4.97 -3.62 2.92
CA GLY A 280 -6.32 -4.17 2.95
C GLY A 280 -6.71 -4.82 4.27
N GLN A 281 -5.72 -5.34 5.01
CA GLN A 281 -5.93 -5.91 6.35
C GLN A 281 -6.36 -4.88 7.41
N ASP A 282 -6.11 -3.61 7.17
CA ASP A 282 -6.50 -2.52 8.08
C ASP A 282 -8.00 -2.22 7.99
N ALA A 283 -8.65 -2.60 6.87
CA ALA A 283 -10.08 -2.41 6.67
C ALA A 283 -10.91 -3.63 7.11
N ASP A 284 -12.18 -3.39 7.44
CA ASP A 284 -13.15 -4.47 7.56
C ASP A 284 -13.43 -5.07 6.17
N ILE A 285 -13.58 -6.39 6.06
CA ILE A 285 -13.80 -7.13 4.79
C ILE A 285 -14.99 -6.58 4.00
N ASP A 286 -15.99 -6.03 4.69
CA ASP A 286 -17.19 -5.47 4.07
C ASP A 286 -17.00 -4.02 3.55
N GLN A 287 -15.86 -3.40 3.76
CA GLN A 287 -15.61 -2.04 3.29
C GLN A 287 -15.32 -2.02 1.78
N THR A 288 -16.07 -1.18 1.08
CA THR A 288 -15.98 -1.06 -0.38
C THR A 288 -15.18 0.18 -0.77
N LEU A 289 -13.85 0.07 -0.78
CA LEU A 289 -12.92 1.15 -1.10
C LEU A 289 -12.60 1.22 -2.60
N LEU A 290 -12.22 2.41 -3.07
CA LEU A 290 -11.70 2.64 -4.43
C LEU A 290 -10.15 2.67 -4.41
N PRO A 291 -9.48 2.34 -5.51
CA PRO A 291 -8.01 2.42 -5.62
C PRO A 291 -7.45 3.79 -5.22
N PHE A 292 -8.06 4.87 -5.68
CA PHE A 292 -7.65 6.24 -5.33
C PHE A 292 -7.94 6.59 -3.86
N GLU A 293 -9.01 6.04 -3.28
CA GLU A 293 -9.26 6.19 -1.85
C GLU A 293 -8.16 5.55 -0.99
N CYS A 294 -7.55 4.47 -1.51
CA CYS A 294 -6.41 3.77 -0.89
C CYS A 294 -5.04 4.36 -1.28
N ASN A 295 -4.97 5.53 -1.88
CA ASN A 295 -3.75 6.20 -2.34
C ASN A 295 -2.90 5.37 -3.31
N LEU A 296 -3.51 4.45 -4.07
CA LEU A 296 -2.78 3.51 -4.92
C LEU A 296 -2.05 4.19 -6.08
N ASP A 297 -2.52 5.35 -6.50
CA ASP A 297 -1.88 6.25 -7.46
C ASP A 297 -0.60 6.89 -6.92
N TYR A 298 -0.52 7.09 -5.59
CA TYR A 298 0.65 7.65 -4.91
C TYR A 298 1.65 6.58 -4.45
N THR A 299 1.23 5.32 -4.39
CA THR A 299 2.01 4.21 -3.84
C THR A 299 2.49 3.21 -4.89
N ASN A 300 2.73 3.63 -6.13
CA ASN A 300 3.23 2.80 -7.24
C ASN A 300 2.39 1.56 -7.55
N GLY A 301 1.13 1.50 -7.11
CA GLY A 301 0.28 0.32 -7.28
C GLY A 301 -0.71 0.40 -8.44
N LEU A 302 -0.74 1.49 -9.22
CA LEU A 302 -1.70 1.74 -10.28
C LEU A 302 -1.05 2.19 -11.57
N SER A 303 -1.24 1.42 -12.65
CA SER A 303 -0.82 1.81 -13.99
C SER A 303 -2.04 2.22 -14.83
N LEU A 304 -2.12 3.51 -15.16
CA LEU A 304 -3.26 4.08 -15.90
C LEU A 304 -3.20 3.82 -17.40
N ASP A 305 -2.03 3.55 -17.94
CA ASP A 305 -1.71 3.35 -19.36
C ASP A 305 -1.59 1.87 -19.77
N LYS A 306 -1.87 0.94 -18.85
CA LYS A 306 -1.92 -0.50 -19.14
C LYS A 306 -3.18 -0.91 -19.90
N GLY A 307 -3.19 -2.15 -20.45
CA GLY A 307 -4.35 -2.77 -21.10
C GLY A 307 -5.50 -3.08 -20.11
N CYS A 308 -6.58 -3.66 -20.66
CA CYS A 308 -7.79 -3.95 -19.89
C CYS A 308 -7.54 -4.92 -18.72
N TYR A 309 -8.13 -4.62 -17.57
CA TYR A 309 -8.16 -5.46 -16.39
C TYR A 309 -9.50 -5.38 -15.66
N VAL A 310 -9.77 -6.33 -14.77
CA VAL A 310 -11.03 -6.39 -14.03
C VAL A 310 -11.24 -5.13 -13.21
N GLY A 311 -12.41 -4.50 -13.34
CA GLY A 311 -12.81 -3.32 -12.56
C GLY A 311 -12.23 -1.97 -13.03
N GLN A 312 -11.44 -1.93 -14.09
CA GLN A 312 -10.76 -0.71 -14.57
C GLN A 312 -11.70 0.44 -14.93
N GLU A 313 -12.94 0.15 -15.34
CA GLU A 313 -13.87 1.18 -15.88
C GLU A 313 -14.08 2.32 -14.88
N LEU A 314 -14.34 2.00 -13.62
CA LEU A 314 -14.54 3.01 -12.58
C LEU A 314 -13.26 3.78 -12.28
N THR A 315 -12.11 3.09 -12.23
CA THR A 315 -10.79 3.71 -12.00
C THR A 315 -10.48 4.74 -13.09
N ILE A 316 -10.61 4.36 -14.37
CA ILE A 316 -10.36 5.24 -15.50
C ILE A 316 -11.37 6.41 -15.53
N ARG A 317 -12.63 6.17 -15.21
CA ARG A 317 -13.64 7.23 -15.12
C ARG A 317 -13.29 8.24 -14.01
N THR A 318 -12.87 7.75 -12.84
CA THR A 318 -12.47 8.61 -11.71
C THR A 318 -11.26 9.46 -12.09
N TYR A 319 -10.25 8.86 -12.70
CA TYR A 319 -9.06 9.56 -13.19
C TYR A 319 -9.40 10.64 -14.22
N ASN A 320 -10.20 10.30 -15.25
CA ASN A 320 -10.57 11.26 -16.30
C ASN A 320 -11.46 12.42 -15.81
N ASN A 321 -12.21 12.22 -14.74
CA ASN A 321 -13.02 13.29 -14.12
C ASN A 321 -12.17 14.24 -13.27
N GLY A 322 -10.93 13.86 -12.96
CA GLY A 322 -9.95 14.69 -12.23
C GLY A 322 -10.29 15.02 -10.77
N VAL A 323 -11.39 14.49 -10.21
CA VAL A 323 -11.82 14.86 -8.86
C VAL A 323 -11.84 13.63 -7.95
N ILE A 324 -10.77 13.48 -7.17
CA ILE A 324 -10.70 12.52 -6.07
C ILE A 324 -11.15 13.25 -4.79
N ARG A 325 -12.30 12.87 -4.27
CA ARG A 325 -12.94 13.59 -3.16
C ARG A 325 -12.54 13.08 -1.79
N LYS A 326 -12.10 11.83 -1.69
CA LYS A 326 -11.80 11.16 -0.42
C LYS A 326 -10.53 10.35 -0.55
N ARG A 327 -9.74 10.34 0.52
CA ARG A 327 -8.56 9.51 0.66
C ARG A 327 -8.45 8.96 2.07
N ILE A 328 -7.81 7.81 2.22
CA ILE A 328 -7.42 7.26 3.52
C ILE A 328 -6.19 8.03 4.01
N MET A 329 -6.28 8.53 5.25
CA MET A 329 -5.23 9.30 5.88
C MET A 329 -4.93 8.77 7.28
N PRO A 330 -3.69 8.92 7.76
CA PRO A 330 -3.34 8.58 9.13
C PRO A 330 -4.00 9.56 10.11
N VAL A 331 -4.47 9.02 11.21
CA VAL A 331 -5.13 9.78 12.26
C VAL A 331 -4.56 9.43 13.63
N GLN A 332 -4.58 10.41 14.53
CA GLN A 332 -4.31 10.21 15.94
C GLN A 332 -5.56 10.54 16.75
N PHE A 333 -5.92 9.62 17.64
CA PHE A 333 -7.01 9.80 18.59
C PHE A 333 -6.47 10.41 19.88
N PHE A 334 -7.24 11.30 20.50
CA PHE A 334 -6.86 11.99 21.75
C PHE A 334 -8.07 12.28 22.63
N GLU A 335 -7.84 12.51 23.93
CA GLU A 335 -8.90 12.97 24.82
C GLU A 335 -9.35 14.37 24.42
N ASN A 336 -10.66 14.55 24.20
CA ASN A 336 -11.22 15.84 23.82
C ASN A 336 -11.39 16.74 25.06
N ASN A 337 -10.28 17.33 25.53
CA ASN A 337 -10.24 18.35 26.57
C ASN A 337 -9.32 19.51 26.12
N GLU A 338 -9.42 20.67 26.77
CA GLU A 338 -8.71 21.88 26.35
C GLU A 338 -7.19 21.71 26.33
N GLU A 339 -6.62 21.07 27.35
CA GLU A 339 -5.16 20.85 27.44
C GLU A 339 -4.61 20.01 26.30
N THR A 340 -5.24 18.86 26.02
CA THR A 340 -4.81 17.93 24.97
C THR A 340 -5.02 18.52 23.58
N VAL A 341 -6.11 19.30 23.38
CA VAL A 341 -6.36 19.98 22.10
C VAL A 341 -5.27 21.00 21.80
N ASP A 342 -4.84 21.80 22.79
CA ASP A 342 -3.76 22.79 22.61
C ASP A 342 -2.41 22.13 22.28
N GLU A 343 -2.12 20.97 22.89
CA GLU A 343 -0.93 20.18 22.57
C GLU A 343 -0.96 19.64 21.16
N ILE A 344 -2.07 19.02 20.76
CA ILE A 344 -2.20 18.33 19.46
C ILE A 344 -2.27 19.32 18.29
N LEU A 345 -2.78 20.54 18.50
CA LEU A 345 -2.86 21.58 17.46
C LEU A 345 -1.50 21.86 16.81
N ASN A 346 -0.45 21.91 17.60
CA ASN A 346 0.91 22.23 17.14
C ASN A 346 1.72 21.00 16.73
N GLN A 347 1.14 19.79 16.81
CA GLN A 347 1.81 18.55 16.49
C GLN A 347 1.85 18.35 14.97
N GLY A 348 3.04 18.27 14.38
CA GLY A 348 3.24 18.10 12.93
C GLY A 348 3.26 16.64 12.46
N TYR A 349 3.38 15.67 13.36
CA TYR A 349 3.52 14.25 13.03
C TYR A 349 2.71 13.38 14.01
N VAL A 350 2.37 12.16 13.56
CA VAL A 350 1.63 11.19 14.37
C VAL A 350 2.49 10.72 15.55
N ASN A 351 1.96 10.80 16.77
CA ASN A 351 2.64 10.33 17.98
C ASN A 351 1.91 9.12 18.57
N ILE A 352 2.65 8.04 18.79
CA ILE A 352 2.12 6.80 19.36
C ILE A 352 2.21 6.88 20.88
N ASP A 353 1.08 6.77 21.54
CA ASP A 353 1.00 6.61 23.00
C ASP A 353 -0.01 5.53 23.37
N SER A 354 0.50 4.32 23.64
CA SER A 354 -0.33 3.17 24.08
C SER A 354 -0.89 3.36 25.50
N SER A 355 -0.37 4.33 26.26
CA SER A 355 -0.80 4.66 27.63
C SER A 355 -1.88 5.75 27.67
N ASP A 356 -2.22 6.35 26.54
CA ASP A 356 -3.28 7.35 26.45
C ASP A 356 -4.62 6.77 26.92
N LYS A 357 -5.33 7.48 27.75
CA LYS A 357 -6.64 7.06 28.27
C LYS A 357 -7.68 6.84 27.17
N VAL A 358 -7.53 7.48 26.02
CA VAL A 358 -8.40 7.26 24.87
C VAL A 358 -8.30 5.82 24.36
N VAL A 359 -7.13 5.18 24.49
CA VAL A 359 -6.88 3.80 24.04
C VAL A 359 -7.81 2.80 24.75
N GLU A 360 -8.01 2.96 26.06
CA GLU A 360 -8.94 2.09 26.79
C GLU A 360 -10.37 2.22 26.27
N THR A 361 -10.79 3.44 25.95
CA THR A 361 -12.11 3.70 25.38
C THR A 361 -12.26 3.08 23.99
N LEU A 362 -11.24 3.19 23.14
CA LEU A 362 -11.26 2.66 21.78
C LEU A 362 -11.17 1.14 21.72
N LYS A 363 -10.40 0.49 22.59
CA LYS A 363 -10.28 -0.98 22.68
C LYS A 363 -11.59 -1.70 22.97
N MET A 364 -12.58 -1.00 23.50
CA MET A 364 -13.92 -1.55 23.74
C MET A 364 -14.79 -1.58 22.48
N LEU A 365 -14.41 -0.85 21.46
CA LEU A 365 -15.14 -0.78 20.21
C LEU A 365 -14.53 -1.79 19.23
N ASN A 366 -15.40 -2.57 18.57
CA ASN A 366 -14.95 -3.36 17.46
C ASN A 366 -14.84 -2.45 16.19
N GLN A 367 -14.05 -2.90 15.23
CA GLN A 367 -13.79 -2.15 13.99
C GLN A 367 -15.07 -1.81 13.21
N THR A 368 -16.02 -2.73 13.17
CA THR A 368 -17.34 -2.53 12.52
C THR A 368 -18.14 -1.40 13.20
N THR A 369 -18.02 -1.25 14.53
CA THR A 369 -18.68 -0.17 15.27
C THR A 369 -17.99 1.16 15.00
N LEU A 370 -16.65 1.20 15.05
CA LEU A 370 -15.86 2.38 14.71
C LEU A 370 -16.18 2.91 13.30
N GLY A 371 -16.24 2.02 12.30
CA GLY A 371 -16.54 2.38 10.92
C GLY A 371 -17.96 2.93 10.68
N LYS A 372 -18.86 2.81 11.67
CA LYS A 372 -20.22 3.39 11.62
C LYS A 372 -20.34 4.74 12.31
N LEU A 373 -19.31 5.18 13.04
CA LEU A 373 -19.33 6.46 13.74
C LEU A 373 -19.13 7.59 12.74
N ASP A 374 -19.92 8.64 12.87
CA ASP A 374 -19.80 9.85 12.07
C ASP A 374 -18.64 10.69 12.62
N MET A 375 -17.66 10.98 11.77
CA MET A 375 -16.56 11.90 12.04
C MET A 375 -17.05 13.32 11.76
N LEU A 376 -17.04 14.16 12.78
CA LEU A 376 -17.55 15.54 12.74
C LEU A 376 -16.43 16.52 13.02
N PRO A 377 -16.43 17.75 12.46
CA PRO A 377 -15.47 18.78 12.86
C PRO A 377 -15.50 19.02 14.38
N LEU A 378 -14.31 19.19 14.97
CA LEU A 378 -14.17 19.43 16.42
C LEU A 378 -14.83 20.76 16.81
N TYR A 379 -14.60 21.80 16.00
CA TYR A 379 -15.19 23.11 16.15
C TYR A 379 -16.26 23.36 15.10
N ASP A 380 -17.31 24.11 15.49
CA ASP A 380 -18.27 24.60 14.52
C ASP A 380 -17.62 25.76 13.74
N LEU A 381 -17.15 25.47 12.53
CA LEU A 381 -16.70 26.52 11.63
C LEU A 381 -17.88 27.45 11.32
N PRO A 382 -17.69 28.78 11.29
CA PRO A 382 -18.73 29.69 10.82
C PRO A 382 -19.12 29.27 9.41
N VAL A 383 -20.39 28.93 9.22
CA VAL A 383 -20.94 28.68 7.88
C VAL A 383 -20.82 29.99 7.13
N GLU A 384 -19.82 30.15 6.27
CA GLU A 384 -19.88 31.17 5.24
C GLU A 384 -21.20 30.95 4.49
N ASN A 385 -22.10 31.93 4.57
CA ASN A 385 -23.33 31.90 3.86
C ASN A 385 -23.01 31.86 2.35
N GLU A 386 -22.87 30.67 1.80
CA GLU A 386 -23.08 30.50 0.37
C GLU A 386 -24.50 30.93 0.11
N GLU A 387 -24.65 32.19 -0.30
CA GLU A 387 -25.88 32.70 -0.88
C GLU A 387 -26.31 31.71 -1.95
N SER A 388 -27.38 31.03 -1.66
CA SER A 388 -28.02 30.02 -2.47
C SER A 388 -28.24 30.53 -3.91
N LYS A 389 -27.27 30.32 -4.79
CA LYS A 389 -27.47 30.37 -6.24
C LYS A 389 -28.09 29.07 -6.70
N SER A 390 -29.37 28.87 -6.39
CA SER A 390 -30.34 28.13 -7.22
C SER A 390 -31.70 28.21 -6.57
N ALA A 391 -32.29 29.38 -6.60
CA ALA A 391 -33.75 29.47 -6.56
C ALA A 391 -34.25 28.95 -7.91
N SER A 392 -34.73 27.71 -7.94
CA SER A 392 -35.51 27.19 -9.06
C SER A 392 -36.72 28.12 -9.26
N PRO A 393 -37.03 28.58 -10.49
CA PRO A 393 -38.17 29.48 -10.76
C PRO A 393 -39.55 28.90 -10.43
N PHE A 394 -39.64 27.67 -9.95
CA PHE A 394 -40.89 26.95 -9.68
C PHE A 394 -41.23 26.80 -8.18
N ALA A 395 -40.60 27.52 -7.27
CA ALA A 395 -40.83 27.37 -5.82
C ALA A 395 -41.90 28.33 -5.25
N SER A 396 -42.80 28.88 -6.05
CA SER A 396 -43.96 29.63 -5.57
C SER A 396 -45.25 28.81 -5.73
N SER A 397 -45.52 27.95 -4.74
CA SER A 397 -46.84 27.34 -4.55
C SER A 397 -47.65 28.20 -3.58
N PRO A 398 -48.95 28.55 -3.91
CA PRO A 398 -49.76 29.46 -3.09
C PRO A 398 -50.37 28.85 -1.81
N PHE A 399 -49.98 27.65 -1.44
CA PHE A 399 -50.42 27.01 -0.19
C PHE A 399 -49.28 27.00 0.83
N GLY A 400 -49.16 28.13 1.54
CA GLY A 400 -48.19 28.33 2.60
C GLY A 400 -48.52 27.52 3.85
N GLY A 401 -47.85 26.39 4.01
CA GLY A 401 -47.60 25.78 5.30
C GLY A 401 -46.20 26.17 5.74
N GLU A 402 -46.04 26.68 6.98
CA GLU A 402 -44.73 26.93 7.58
C GLU A 402 -43.84 25.67 7.47
N SER A 403 -42.89 25.67 6.55
CA SER A 403 -41.90 24.62 6.48
C SER A 403 -41.02 24.73 7.73
N LYS A 404 -41.24 23.84 8.70
CA LYS A 404 -40.26 23.58 9.75
C LYS A 404 -38.92 23.39 9.05
N LYS A 405 -37.95 24.31 9.26
CA LYS A 405 -36.57 24.14 8.85
C LYS A 405 -36.07 22.80 9.45
N LEU A 406 -36.13 21.74 8.66
CA LEU A 406 -35.47 20.52 8.99
C LEU A 406 -34.00 20.87 9.20
N ARG A 407 -33.50 20.76 10.44
CA ARG A 407 -32.05 20.83 10.72
C ARG A 407 -31.40 19.83 9.78
N ARG A 408 -30.70 20.32 8.75
CA ARG A 408 -29.84 19.46 7.93
C ARG A 408 -28.90 18.75 8.91
N ARG A 409 -28.93 17.40 8.94
CA ARG A 409 -27.91 16.62 9.61
C ARG A 409 -26.57 17.13 9.07
N LYS A 410 -25.62 17.49 9.94
CA LYS A 410 -24.24 17.79 9.53
C LYS A 410 -23.76 16.57 8.74
N ALA A 411 -23.25 16.78 7.54
CA ALA A 411 -22.67 15.70 6.75
C ALA A 411 -21.43 15.19 7.50
N SER A 412 -21.22 13.89 7.54
CA SER A 412 -20.02 13.29 8.10
C SER A 412 -18.80 13.67 7.23
N SER A 413 -17.74 14.20 7.84
CA SER A 413 -16.50 14.59 7.16
C SER A 413 -15.65 13.39 6.78
N GLY A 414 -15.88 12.23 7.40
CA GLY A 414 -15.11 11.00 7.15
C GLY A 414 -15.64 9.81 7.95
N LYS A 415 -14.92 8.69 7.82
CA LYS A 415 -15.18 7.44 8.55
C LYS A 415 -13.88 6.84 9.05
N ILE A 416 -13.88 6.30 10.23
CA ILE A 416 -12.74 5.55 10.76
C ILE A 416 -12.68 4.20 10.02
N ILE A 417 -11.48 3.87 9.52
CA ILE A 417 -11.19 2.60 8.85
C ILE A 417 -10.62 1.60 9.84
N SER A 418 -9.60 2.04 10.60
CA SER A 418 -8.94 1.20 11.61
C SER A 418 -8.46 2.02 12.78
N GLN A 419 -8.17 1.30 13.87
CA GLN A 419 -7.57 1.85 15.07
C GLN A 419 -6.56 0.84 15.63
N HIS A 420 -5.40 1.33 16.00
CA HIS A 420 -4.34 0.60 16.67
C HIS A 420 -3.73 1.51 17.74
N ASP A 421 -3.93 1.19 19.03
CA ASP A 421 -3.68 2.08 20.15
C ASP A 421 -4.35 3.47 19.96
N ASN A 422 -3.60 4.56 20.01
CA ASN A 422 -4.11 5.92 19.77
C ASN A 422 -3.96 6.41 18.33
N VAL A 423 -3.59 5.53 17.39
CA VAL A 423 -3.42 5.86 15.97
C VAL A 423 -4.31 5.00 15.08
N GLY A 424 -4.46 5.34 13.82
CA GLY A 424 -5.25 4.55 12.88
C GLY A 424 -5.40 5.22 11.53
N PHE A 425 -6.39 4.73 10.76
CA PHE A 425 -6.74 5.28 9.47
C PHE A 425 -8.18 5.79 9.44
N ALA A 426 -8.39 6.87 8.72
CA ALA A 426 -9.72 7.36 8.39
C ALA A 426 -9.85 7.66 6.89
N LEU A 427 -11.00 7.31 6.31
CA LEU A 427 -11.38 7.75 4.97
C LEU A 427 -12.03 9.14 5.11
N VAL A 428 -11.35 10.18 4.68
CA VAL A 428 -11.73 11.56 4.91
C VAL A 428 -12.02 12.31 3.61
N THR A 429 -12.88 13.31 3.69
CA THR A 429 -13.19 14.19 2.57
C THR A 429 -12.13 15.29 2.48
N LEU A 430 -11.39 15.38 1.36
CA LEU A 430 -10.24 16.28 1.21
C LEU A 430 -10.61 17.75 1.45
N SER A 431 -11.72 18.25 0.90
CA SER A 431 -12.17 19.63 1.12
C SER A 431 -12.49 19.97 2.58
N GLU A 432 -12.71 18.99 3.45
CA GLU A 432 -12.90 19.22 4.88
C GLU A 432 -11.56 19.37 5.60
N ILE A 433 -10.52 18.63 5.15
CA ILE A 433 -9.17 18.69 5.74
C ILE A 433 -8.50 20.02 5.41
N GLU A 434 -8.69 20.55 4.20
CA GLU A 434 -8.19 21.88 3.82
C GLU A 434 -8.71 23.00 4.74
N ARG A 435 -9.87 22.79 5.37
CA ARG A 435 -10.49 23.74 6.29
C ARG A 435 -10.16 23.48 7.75
N ASN A 436 -9.98 22.22 8.11
CA ASN A 436 -9.77 21.80 9.49
C ASN A 436 -9.19 20.38 9.54
N ASP A 437 -8.16 20.15 10.31
CA ASP A 437 -7.53 18.84 10.54
C ASP A 437 -7.99 18.19 11.87
N LEU A 438 -8.83 18.89 12.69
CA LEU A 438 -9.34 18.42 13.96
C LEU A 438 -10.81 18.03 13.87
N PHE A 439 -11.08 16.78 14.24
CA PHE A 439 -12.42 16.18 14.22
C PHE A 439 -12.72 15.51 15.55
N LYS A 440 -13.95 14.99 15.67
CA LYS A 440 -14.38 14.18 16.81
C LYS A 440 -15.35 13.08 16.39
N ILE A 441 -15.40 12.04 17.22
CA ILE A 441 -16.42 11.00 17.20
C ILE A 441 -17.08 10.90 18.57
N GLU A 442 -18.33 10.48 18.60
CA GLU A 442 -19.05 10.18 19.83
C GLU A 442 -19.08 8.68 20.04
N VAL A 443 -18.49 8.23 21.14
CA VAL A 443 -18.37 6.80 21.50
C VAL A 443 -19.15 6.48 22.76
N PRO A 444 -19.72 5.26 22.92
CA PRO A 444 -20.36 4.84 24.17
C PRO A 444 -19.35 4.86 25.34
N SER A 445 -19.77 5.40 26.48
CA SER A 445 -18.97 5.39 27.71
C SER A 445 -19.34 4.21 28.60
N LEU A 446 -18.35 3.69 29.35
CA LEU A 446 -18.56 2.66 30.38
C LEU A 446 -19.48 3.12 31.51
N GLU A 447 -19.44 4.39 31.82
CA GLU A 447 -20.21 5.00 32.92
C GLU A 447 -21.66 5.32 32.51
N GLY A 448 -22.02 5.00 31.24
CA GLY A 448 -23.31 5.34 30.62
C GLY A 448 -23.28 6.71 29.95
N GLY A 449 -23.93 6.81 28.77
CA GLY A 449 -23.93 7.99 27.92
C GLY A 449 -22.91 7.93 26.80
N MET A 450 -22.60 9.10 26.21
CA MET A 450 -21.65 9.24 25.11
C MET A 450 -20.44 10.05 25.56
N ARG A 451 -19.24 9.65 25.12
CA ARG A 451 -17.98 10.36 25.33
C ARG A 451 -17.47 10.86 23.98
N SER A 452 -16.98 12.09 23.95
CA SER A 452 -16.36 12.66 22.78
C SER A 452 -14.88 12.31 22.75
N VAL A 453 -14.42 11.74 21.63
CA VAL A 453 -12.99 11.45 21.35
C VAL A 453 -12.56 12.36 20.23
N GLY A 454 -11.45 13.08 20.44
CA GLY A 454 -10.82 13.94 19.43
C GLY A 454 -10.03 13.11 18.43
N ILE A 455 -9.94 13.62 17.18
CA ILE A 455 -9.19 13.02 16.08
C ILE A 455 -8.43 14.13 15.38
N LYS A 456 -7.11 13.98 15.24
CA LYS A 456 -6.31 14.79 14.32
C LYS A 456 -5.96 13.97 13.08
N VAL A 457 -6.17 14.56 11.92
CA VAL A 457 -5.78 14.00 10.61
C VAL A 457 -4.43 14.57 10.24
N PHE A 458 -3.54 13.73 9.72
CA PHE A 458 -2.21 14.15 9.27
C PHE A 458 -2.08 13.88 7.77
N THR A 459 -1.45 14.82 7.07
CA THR A 459 -1.01 14.60 5.69
C THR A 459 0.37 13.97 5.71
N PRO A 460 0.57 12.79 5.10
CA PRO A 460 1.89 12.17 5.05
C PRO A 460 2.89 13.03 4.25
N ASP A 461 4.15 13.09 4.70
CA ASP A 461 5.21 13.88 4.05
C ASP A 461 5.52 13.43 2.61
N TRP A 462 5.24 12.17 2.30
CA TRP A 462 5.47 11.59 0.97
C TRP A 462 4.33 11.87 -0.03
N TRP A 463 3.26 12.55 0.37
CA TRP A 463 2.21 12.94 -0.57
C TRP A 463 2.76 13.96 -1.57
N PRO A 464 2.38 13.86 -2.87
CA PRO A 464 2.73 14.87 -3.84
C PRO A 464 2.25 16.25 -3.39
N GLU A 465 3.11 17.25 -3.56
CA GLU A 465 2.69 18.64 -3.39
C GLU A 465 1.49 18.91 -4.33
N GLN A 466 0.43 19.48 -3.80
CA GLN A 466 -0.71 19.87 -4.63
C GLN A 466 -0.24 21.03 -5.49
N GLU A 467 -0.07 20.79 -6.79
CA GLU A 467 0.06 21.89 -7.74
C GLU A 467 -1.27 22.67 -7.71
N ASP A 468 -1.19 23.94 -7.34
CA ASP A 468 -2.32 24.88 -7.44
C ASP A 468 -2.74 25.00 -8.92
N TYR A 469 -3.85 24.30 -9.30
CA TYR A 469 -4.46 24.39 -10.61
C TYR A 469 -5.47 25.54 -10.67
#